data_342b000fda135394aacbb85457884a71
#
_entry.id   342b000fda135394aacbb85457884a71
#
_cell.length_a   1.000
_cell.length_b   1.000
_cell.length_c   1.000
_cell.angle_alpha   90.00
_cell.angle_beta   90.00
_cell.angle_gamma   90.00
#
_symmetry.space_group_name_H-M   'P 1'
#
loop_
_entity.id
_entity.type
_entity.pdbx_description
1 polymer ?
#
loop_
_entity_poly.entity_id
_entity_poly.type
_entity_poly.pdbx_seq_one_letter_code
_entity_poly.pdbx_strand_id
1 'polypeptide(L)'
;MDKRLIIGLICLFGVCLLSAQDRKSEPDKKKKRVDLLYADEAQADKQLRPDVQVLIGSVRMKHDSMYMFCDSALIYEKINSVEAFGNVRMEQGDTLFIYGDYLYYDGMSQLAMLRENVRMINRNTELTTDSLNYDRLYNLGYYFDGGTLTDEENVLTSEWGEYSPATKLAVFNHEVKLVNPKFVLTSDTLKYSTESKIATILGPSDIVSDKNHIYSERGEYNTVSEQAELLDRSVLTNEGKKLTGDSLFYDRKLGYGEAFDNVQMNDTVNK
;
A
#
# COMPACT_ATOMS: atom_id res chain seq x y z
N MET A 1 -65.73 34.61 42.92
CA MET A 1 -66.61 33.57 42.28
C MET A 1 -65.68 32.58 41.60
N ASP A 2 -65.52 31.48 42.33
CA ASP A 2 -64.58 30.37 41.90
C ASP A 2 -65.25 29.49 40.85
N LYS A 3 -64.46 29.09 39.87
CA LYS A 3 -64.72 27.86 39.11
C LYS A 3 -63.44 27.10 38.96
N ARG A 4 -63.23 26.11 39.80
CA ARG A 4 -62.23 25.07 39.69
C ARG A 4 -62.60 24.14 38.56
N LEU A 5 -61.70 23.96 37.60
CA LEU A 5 -61.79 22.93 36.56
C LEU A 5 -60.89 21.79 36.94
N ILE A 6 -61.49 20.64 37.25
CA ILE A 6 -60.73 19.38 37.48
C ILE A 6 -60.49 18.74 36.10
N ILE A 7 -59.25 18.57 35.72
CA ILE A 7 -58.90 17.78 34.54
C ILE A 7 -58.44 16.43 35.02
N GLY A 8 -59.20 15.41 34.69
CA GLY A 8 -58.88 14.02 35.01
C GLY A 8 -57.76 13.49 34.20
N LEU A 9 -56.81 12.84 34.93
CA LEU A 9 -55.68 12.14 34.38
C LEU A 9 -56.13 10.77 33.88
N ILE A 10 -56.23 10.59 32.56
CA ILE A 10 -56.41 9.26 31.92
C ILE A 10 -55.04 8.64 31.71
N CYS A 11 -54.72 7.67 32.57
CA CYS A 11 -53.58 6.78 32.35
C CYS A 11 -53.92 5.78 31.24
N LEU A 12 -53.39 6.03 30.04
CA LEU A 12 -53.35 5.03 28.97
C LEU A 12 -52.16 4.11 29.19
N PHE A 13 -52.42 2.89 29.69
CA PHE A 13 -51.44 1.80 29.66
C PHE A 13 -51.24 1.38 28.22
N GLY A 14 -50.19 1.93 27.59
CA GLY A 14 -49.67 1.44 26.32
C GLY A 14 -48.90 0.14 26.57
N VAL A 15 -49.48 -0.99 26.19
CA VAL A 15 -48.79 -2.27 26.13
C VAL A 15 -47.77 -2.18 25.00
N CYS A 16 -46.48 -1.96 25.33
CA CYS A 16 -45.38 -2.16 24.40
C CYS A 16 -45.25 -3.66 24.12
N LEU A 17 -45.82 -4.10 23.00
CA LEU A 17 -45.43 -5.36 22.38
C LEU A 17 -43.99 -5.23 21.89
N LEU A 18 -43.04 -5.71 22.68
CA LEU A 18 -41.70 -5.99 22.25
C LEU A 18 -41.79 -7.10 21.19
N SER A 19 -41.86 -6.74 19.92
CA SER A 19 -41.52 -7.64 18.83
C SER A 19 -40.03 -7.98 18.95
N ALA A 20 -39.74 -9.15 19.49
CA ALA A 20 -38.45 -9.79 19.35
C ALA A 20 -38.21 -9.95 17.86
N GLN A 21 -37.48 -9.01 17.26
CA GLN A 21 -36.88 -9.25 15.96
C GLN A 21 -35.85 -10.37 16.15
N ASP A 22 -36.20 -11.56 15.69
CA ASP A 22 -35.26 -12.61 15.43
C ASP A 22 -34.15 -12.01 14.58
N ARG A 23 -33.00 -11.69 15.21
CA ARG A 23 -31.75 -11.50 14.50
C ARG A 23 -31.48 -12.86 13.84
N LYS A 24 -31.89 -13.00 12.60
CA LYS A 24 -31.30 -14.02 11.74
C LYS A 24 -29.79 -13.81 11.85
N SER A 25 -29.12 -14.68 12.56
CA SER A 25 -27.69 -14.82 12.51
C SER A 25 -27.33 -14.94 11.03
N GLU A 26 -26.58 -13.97 10.49
CA GLU A 26 -25.96 -14.15 9.18
C GLU A 26 -25.30 -15.52 9.19
N PRO A 27 -25.49 -16.34 8.14
CA PRO A 27 -24.85 -17.63 8.08
C PRO A 27 -23.34 -17.38 8.25
N ASP A 28 -22.79 -17.97 9.30
CA ASP A 28 -21.37 -17.95 9.60
C ASP A 28 -20.66 -18.37 8.29
N LYS A 29 -20.05 -17.40 7.58
CA LYS A 29 -19.28 -17.69 6.36
C LYS A 29 -18.14 -18.54 6.86
N LYS A 30 -18.30 -19.88 6.76
CA LYS A 30 -17.23 -20.82 7.08
C LYS A 30 -15.98 -20.30 6.43
N LYS A 31 -15.02 -19.81 7.24
CA LYS A 31 -13.73 -19.35 6.74
C LYS A 31 -13.18 -20.51 5.91
N LYS A 32 -12.93 -20.26 4.63
CA LYS A 32 -12.41 -21.28 3.75
C LYS A 32 -11.05 -21.71 4.27
N ARG A 33 -10.71 -22.96 4.05
CA ARG A 33 -9.40 -23.50 4.41
C ARG A 33 -8.45 -23.36 3.23
N VAL A 34 -7.16 -23.46 3.54
CA VAL A 34 -6.16 -23.69 2.51
C VAL A 34 -6.33 -25.12 2.02
N ASP A 35 -6.59 -25.27 0.73
CA ASP A 35 -6.79 -26.57 0.07
C ASP A 35 -5.48 -26.99 -0.61
N LEU A 36 -5.01 -28.21 -0.36
CA LEU A 36 -3.95 -28.84 -1.14
C LEU A 36 -4.53 -29.30 -2.48
N LEU A 37 -3.93 -28.84 -3.58
CA LEU A 37 -4.29 -29.24 -4.93
C LEU A 37 -3.36 -30.34 -5.46
N TYR A 38 -2.06 -30.24 -5.17
CA TYR A 38 -1.05 -31.17 -5.65
C TYR A 38 0.22 -31.13 -4.78
N ALA A 39 0.87 -32.26 -4.65
CA ALA A 39 2.25 -32.43 -4.22
C ALA A 39 2.76 -33.76 -4.80
N ASP A 40 4.06 -33.90 -5.05
CA ASP A 40 4.64 -35.17 -5.48
C ASP A 40 4.60 -36.19 -4.35
N GLU A 41 4.80 -35.74 -3.11
CA GLU A 41 4.73 -36.56 -1.90
C GLU A 41 4.05 -35.79 -0.76
N ALA A 42 3.23 -36.49 0.02
CA ALA A 42 2.61 -35.97 1.24
C ALA A 42 2.83 -36.93 2.40
N GLN A 43 3.38 -36.44 3.49
CA GLN A 43 3.65 -37.20 4.70
C GLN A 43 2.85 -36.62 5.87
N ALA A 44 2.27 -37.48 6.70
CA ALA A 44 1.59 -37.08 7.92
C ALA A 44 1.95 -38.08 9.04
N ASP A 45 2.54 -37.59 10.11
CA ASP A 45 2.81 -38.40 11.32
C ASP A 45 1.79 -38.07 12.41
N LYS A 46 0.71 -38.86 12.46
CA LYS A 46 -0.37 -38.67 13.42
C LYS A 46 0.03 -38.92 14.87
N GLN A 47 1.19 -39.54 15.14
CA GLN A 47 1.68 -39.79 16.48
C GLN A 47 2.55 -38.68 17.03
N LEU A 48 3.45 -38.13 16.20
CA LEU A 48 4.40 -37.09 16.61
C LEU A 48 3.88 -35.67 16.28
N ARG A 49 3.19 -35.50 15.15
CA ARG A 49 2.67 -34.20 14.67
C ARG A 49 1.28 -34.38 14.06
N PRO A 50 0.23 -34.63 14.86
CA PRO A 50 -1.10 -34.99 14.36
C PRO A 50 -1.77 -33.89 13.48
N ASP A 51 -1.35 -32.65 13.63
CA ASP A 51 -1.96 -31.49 12.97
C ASP A 51 -1.08 -30.90 11.83
N VAL A 52 0.04 -31.59 11.46
CA VAL A 52 0.98 -31.11 10.46
C VAL A 52 1.08 -32.10 9.29
N GLN A 53 0.91 -31.61 8.08
CA GLN A 53 1.24 -32.34 6.86
C GLN A 53 2.51 -31.76 6.25
N VAL A 54 3.45 -32.62 5.89
CA VAL A 54 4.66 -32.28 5.14
C VAL A 54 4.43 -32.59 3.67
N LEU A 55 4.63 -31.61 2.81
CA LEU A 55 4.46 -31.71 1.37
C LEU A 55 5.79 -31.51 0.68
N ILE A 56 6.10 -32.35 -0.31
CA ILE A 56 7.38 -32.31 -1.02
C ILE A 56 7.11 -32.40 -2.53
N GLY A 57 7.78 -31.55 -3.29
CA GLY A 57 7.82 -31.51 -4.75
C GLY A 57 6.60 -30.92 -5.41
N SER A 58 6.81 -29.92 -6.22
CA SER A 58 5.79 -29.25 -7.09
C SER A 58 4.49 -28.89 -6.36
N VAL A 59 4.60 -28.44 -5.10
CA VAL A 59 3.44 -28.18 -4.22
C VAL A 59 2.55 -27.10 -4.81
N ARG A 60 1.25 -27.36 -4.85
CA ARG A 60 0.22 -26.42 -5.28
C ARG A 60 -0.91 -26.37 -4.27
N MET A 61 -1.22 -25.19 -3.79
CA MET A 61 -2.27 -24.95 -2.81
C MET A 61 -3.17 -23.81 -3.28
N LYS A 62 -4.37 -23.72 -2.69
CA LYS A 62 -5.33 -22.67 -2.99
C LYS A 62 -6.04 -22.22 -1.73
N HIS A 63 -6.23 -20.91 -1.61
CA HIS A 63 -7.13 -20.32 -0.63
C HIS A 63 -8.00 -19.25 -1.29
N ASP A 64 -9.30 -19.52 -1.39
CA ASP A 64 -10.24 -18.71 -2.17
C ASP A 64 -9.84 -18.57 -3.65
N SER A 65 -9.51 -17.34 -4.08
CA SER A 65 -9.05 -17.02 -5.43
C SER A 65 -7.52 -16.99 -5.55
N MET A 66 -6.79 -17.22 -4.46
CA MET A 66 -5.34 -17.19 -4.46
C MET A 66 -4.76 -18.59 -4.63
N TYR A 67 -3.79 -18.72 -5.51
CA TYR A 67 -2.97 -19.91 -5.67
C TYR A 67 -1.59 -19.71 -5.08
N MET A 68 -1.02 -20.76 -4.49
CA MET A 68 0.32 -20.79 -3.93
C MET A 68 1.07 -21.99 -4.51
N PHE A 69 2.32 -21.78 -4.86
CA PHE A 69 3.24 -22.76 -5.43
C PHE A 69 4.56 -22.70 -4.68
N CYS A 70 5.21 -23.84 -4.45
CA CYS A 70 6.54 -23.93 -3.82
C CYS A 70 7.14 -25.32 -4.04
N ASP A 71 8.41 -25.48 -3.64
CA ASP A 71 9.09 -26.77 -3.71
C ASP A 71 8.67 -27.71 -2.57
N SER A 72 8.46 -27.18 -1.37
CA SER A 72 7.97 -27.93 -0.21
C SER A 72 7.14 -27.06 0.73
N ALA A 73 6.27 -27.68 1.53
CA ALA A 73 5.44 -26.94 2.47
C ALA A 73 5.11 -27.76 3.73
N LEU A 74 4.80 -27.03 4.80
CA LEU A 74 4.16 -27.56 6.01
C LEU A 74 2.75 -26.96 6.09
N ILE A 75 1.73 -27.80 6.13
CA ILE A 75 0.35 -27.36 6.38
C ILE A 75 0.00 -27.64 7.84
N TYR A 76 -0.40 -26.62 8.57
CA TYR A 76 -0.88 -26.66 9.94
C TYR A 76 -2.41 -26.66 9.94
N GLU A 77 -3.02 -27.84 9.88
CA GLU A 77 -4.46 -28.00 9.67
C GLU A 77 -5.31 -27.31 10.73
N LYS A 78 -4.88 -27.38 12.00
CA LYS A 78 -5.64 -26.86 13.14
C LYS A 78 -5.77 -25.34 13.13
N ILE A 79 -4.72 -24.65 12.73
CA ILE A 79 -4.66 -23.19 12.68
C ILE A 79 -4.83 -22.63 11.27
N ASN A 80 -5.04 -23.50 10.29
CA ASN A 80 -5.21 -23.13 8.87
C ASN A 80 -4.06 -22.29 8.33
N SER A 81 -2.81 -22.64 8.65
CA SER A 81 -1.61 -21.90 8.23
C SER A 81 -0.69 -22.79 7.40
N VAL A 82 0.17 -22.17 6.63
CA VAL A 82 1.14 -22.81 5.75
C VAL A 82 2.49 -22.16 5.90
N GLU A 83 3.54 -22.96 6.00
CA GLU A 83 4.91 -22.55 5.70
C GLU A 83 5.31 -23.16 4.36
N ALA A 84 5.84 -22.36 3.45
CA ALA A 84 6.29 -22.78 2.13
C ALA A 84 7.74 -22.38 1.90
N PHE A 85 8.48 -23.26 1.24
CA PHE A 85 9.93 -23.15 1.07
C PHE A 85 10.32 -23.42 -0.38
N GLY A 86 11.22 -22.59 -0.89
CA GLY A 86 11.83 -22.71 -2.21
C GLY A 86 10.87 -22.36 -3.34
N ASN A 87 11.31 -21.49 -4.24
CA ASN A 87 10.57 -21.06 -5.42
C ASN A 87 9.10 -20.68 -5.13
N VAL A 88 8.89 -20.01 -3.99
CA VAL A 88 7.54 -19.60 -3.58
C VAL A 88 6.94 -18.64 -4.59
N ARG A 89 5.71 -18.91 -5.02
CA ARG A 89 4.93 -18.05 -5.88
C ARG A 89 3.48 -18.01 -5.42
N MET A 90 2.95 -16.80 -5.21
CA MET A 90 1.54 -16.55 -4.98
C MET A 90 0.93 -15.85 -6.19
N GLU A 91 -0.28 -16.23 -6.57
CA GLU A 91 -1.03 -15.64 -7.68
C GLU A 91 -2.43 -15.25 -7.23
N GLN A 92 -2.82 -14.01 -7.51
CA GLN A 92 -4.19 -13.53 -7.28
C GLN A 92 -4.73 -12.87 -8.55
N GLY A 93 -5.70 -13.56 -9.17
CA GLY A 93 -6.16 -13.17 -10.50
C GLY A 93 -5.06 -13.38 -11.55
N ASP A 94 -5.09 -12.52 -12.58
CA ASP A 94 -4.18 -12.54 -13.72
C ASP A 94 -3.16 -11.40 -13.73
N THR A 95 -3.13 -10.59 -12.69
CA THR A 95 -2.33 -9.36 -12.63
C THR A 95 -1.41 -9.24 -11.44
N LEU A 96 -1.65 -9.99 -10.34
CA LEU A 96 -0.84 -9.95 -9.15
C LEU A 96 -0.08 -11.26 -8.94
N PHE A 97 1.24 -11.15 -8.92
CA PHE A 97 2.17 -12.23 -8.65
C PHE A 97 3.13 -11.81 -7.55
N ILE A 98 3.35 -12.67 -6.55
CA ILE A 98 4.31 -12.42 -5.48
C ILE A 98 5.24 -13.62 -5.37
N TYR A 99 6.54 -13.37 -5.39
CA TYR A 99 7.60 -14.37 -5.35
C TYR A 99 8.44 -14.18 -4.09
N GLY A 100 9.12 -15.22 -3.63
CA GLY A 100 10.08 -15.21 -2.53
C GLY A 100 10.66 -16.61 -2.31
N ASP A 101 11.60 -16.74 -1.38
CA ASP A 101 12.19 -18.03 -1.07
C ASP A 101 11.49 -18.70 0.13
N TYR A 102 10.84 -17.93 0.97
CA TYR A 102 10.06 -18.39 2.13
C TYR A 102 8.72 -17.67 2.22
N LEU A 103 7.68 -18.39 2.64
CA LEU A 103 6.36 -17.83 2.94
C LEU A 103 5.83 -18.46 4.23
N TYR A 104 5.39 -17.62 5.16
CA TYR A 104 4.38 -18.01 6.16
C TYR A 104 3.04 -17.38 5.77
N TYR A 105 2.02 -18.21 5.64
CA TYR A 105 0.66 -17.75 5.33
C TYR A 105 -0.32 -18.16 6.44
N ASP A 106 -0.96 -17.17 7.06
CA ASP A 106 -2.06 -17.38 8.00
C ASP A 106 -3.40 -17.31 7.25
N GLY A 107 -4.03 -18.44 7.03
CA GLY A 107 -5.31 -18.52 6.33
C GLY A 107 -6.49 -17.97 7.14
N MET A 108 -6.34 -17.75 8.44
CA MET A 108 -7.40 -17.17 9.27
C MET A 108 -7.45 -15.65 9.14
N SER A 109 -6.31 -14.99 9.19
CA SER A 109 -6.16 -13.55 8.98
C SER A 109 -5.97 -13.17 7.51
N GLN A 110 -5.62 -14.14 6.66
CA GLN A 110 -5.25 -13.96 5.24
C GLN A 110 -4.00 -13.09 5.05
N LEU A 111 -3.08 -13.13 6.02
CA LEU A 111 -1.80 -12.45 5.98
C LEU A 111 -0.72 -13.40 5.44
N ALA A 112 -0.03 -12.97 4.40
CA ALA A 112 1.15 -13.63 3.85
C ALA A 112 2.41 -12.86 4.25
N MET A 113 3.40 -13.56 4.83
CA MET A 113 4.70 -13.01 5.18
C MET A 113 5.75 -13.70 4.32
N LEU A 114 6.25 -12.98 3.31
CA LEU A 114 7.31 -13.49 2.42
C LEU A 114 8.67 -12.94 2.85
N ARG A 115 9.70 -13.75 2.68
CA ARG A 115 11.08 -13.41 3.05
C ARG A 115 12.04 -13.90 1.97
N GLU A 116 13.15 -13.17 1.85
CA GLU A 116 14.25 -13.43 0.95
C GLU A 116 13.86 -13.35 -0.53
N ASN A 117 14.55 -12.48 -1.27
CA ASN A 117 14.37 -12.26 -2.71
C ASN A 117 12.91 -11.98 -3.10
N VAL A 118 12.20 -11.17 -2.31
CA VAL A 118 10.78 -10.94 -2.53
C VAL A 118 10.55 -9.98 -3.69
N ARG A 119 9.65 -10.38 -4.61
CA ARG A 119 9.20 -9.58 -5.74
C ARG A 119 7.69 -9.62 -5.83
N MET A 120 7.04 -8.47 -5.77
CA MET A 120 5.60 -8.32 -5.98
C MET A 120 5.36 -7.58 -7.29
N ILE A 121 4.72 -8.24 -8.24
CA ILE A 121 4.47 -7.72 -9.58
C ILE A 121 2.97 -7.49 -9.72
N ASN A 122 2.59 -6.28 -10.10
CA ASN A 122 1.24 -5.95 -10.50
C ASN A 122 1.27 -5.21 -11.85
N ARG A 123 0.96 -5.94 -12.93
CA ARG A 123 1.07 -5.43 -14.31
C ARG A 123 2.49 -4.95 -14.61
N ASN A 124 2.67 -3.62 -14.79
CA ASN A 124 3.96 -2.99 -15.11
C ASN A 124 4.70 -2.46 -13.87
N THR A 125 4.12 -2.62 -12.68
CA THR A 125 4.72 -2.18 -11.42
C THR A 125 5.35 -3.36 -10.71
N GLU A 126 6.59 -3.21 -10.29
CA GLU A 126 7.32 -4.21 -9.51
C GLU A 126 7.82 -3.60 -8.21
N LEU A 127 7.54 -4.27 -7.09
CA LEU A 127 8.08 -3.98 -5.77
C LEU A 127 9.04 -5.09 -5.37
N THR A 128 10.29 -4.74 -5.04
CA THR A 128 11.31 -5.67 -4.56
C THR A 128 11.74 -5.31 -3.14
N THR A 129 11.95 -6.32 -2.29
CA THR A 129 12.41 -6.17 -0.89
C THR A 129 12.89 -7.53 -0.39
N ASP A 130 13.55 -7.58 0.76
CA ASP A 130 13.88 -8.84 1.42
C ASP A 130 12.77 -9.33 2.36
N SER A 131 11.85 -8.45 2.78
CA SER A 131 10.73 -8.83 3.64
C SER A 131 9.44 -8.10 3.24
N LEU A 132 8.44 -8.85 2.81
CA LEU A 132 7.11 -8.34 2.47
C LEU A 132 6.05 -9.02 3.32
N ASN A 133 5.17 -8.22 3.89
CA ASN A 133 3.90 -8.68 4.40
C ASN A 133 2.79 -8.27 3.44
N TYR A 134 1.96 -9.22 2.99
CA TYR A 134 0.85 -8.95 2.10
C TYR A 134 -0.48 -9.32 2.78
N ASP A 135 -1.26 -8.29 3.10
CA ASP A 135 -2.60 -8.43 3.66
C ASP A 135 -3.60 -8.54 2.50
N ARG A 136 -4.18 -9.74 2.33
CA ARG A 136 -5.15 -10.01 1.27
C ARG A 136 -6.51 -9.39 1.50
N LEU A 137 -6.90 -9.13 2.74
CA LEU A 137 -8.18 -8.50 3.05
C LEU A 137 -8.21 -7.05 2.57
N TYR A 138 -7.07 -6.36 2.72
CA TYR A 138 -6.92 -4.97 2.30
C TYR A 138 -6.23 -4.81 0.94
N ASN A 139 -5.73 -5.91 0.35
CA ASN A 139 -4.90 -5.88 -0.86
C ASN A 139 -3.72 -4.92 -0.71
N LEU A 140 -2.97 -5.05 0.39
CA LEU A 140 -1.90 -4.16 0.78
C LEU A 140 -0.61 -4.95 1.05
N GLY A 141 0.44 -4.67 0.29
CA GLY A 141 1.79 -5.12 0.57
C GLY A 141 2.58 -4.05 1.31
N TYR A 142 3.34 -4.41 2.34
CA TYR A 142 4.18 -3.47 3.10
C TYR A 142 5.49 -4.10 3.56
N TYR A 143 6.53 -3.27 3.66
CA TYR A 143 7.89 -3.65 4.07
C TYR A 143 8.47 -2.65 5.06
N PHE A 144 9.52 -3.06 5.81
CA PHE A 144 10.14 -2.26 6.87
C PHE A 144 11.67 -2.16 6.78
N ASP A 145 12.30 -2.98 5.94
CA ASP A 145 13.75 -3.19 5.89
C ASP A 145 14.33 -2.74 4.54
N GLY A 146 13.73 -1.71 3.96
CA GLY A 146 14.10 -1.24 2.65
C GLY A 146 13.37 -1.93 1.51
N GLY A 147 13.06 -1.16 0.47
CA GLY A 147 12.40 -1.67 -0.73
C GLY A 147 12.54 -0.74 -1.91
N THR A 148 12.27 -1.28 -3.08
CA THR A 148 12.30 -0.56 -4.35
C THR A 148 11.04 -0.84 -5.14
N LEU A 149 10.29 0.21 -5.48
CA LEU A 149 9.17 0.12 -6.41
C LEU A 149 9.61 0.70 -7.75
N THR A 150 9.51 -0.12 -8.79
CA THR A 150 9.77 0.27 -10.18
C THR A 150 8.46 0.39 -10.94
N ASP A 151 8.24 1.51 -11.58
CA ASP A 151 7.06 1.79 -12.38
C ASP A 151 7.47 2.55 -13.65
N GLU A 152 7.62 1.81 -14.74
CA GLU A 152 8.18 2.29 -16.01
C GLU A 152 9.60 2.89 -15.81
N GLU A 153 9.76 4.22 -16.04
CA GLU A 153 11.03 4.91 -15.88
C GLU A 153 11.26 5.42 -14.43
N ASN A 154 10.27 5.30 -13.57
CA ASN A 154 10.34 5.76 -12.19
C ASN A 154 10.82 4.64 -11.26
N VAL A 155 11.85 4.92 -10.47
CA VAL A 155 12.38 4.03 -9.45
C VAL A 155 12.28 4.73 -8.09
N LEU A 156 11.47 4.18 -7.19
CA LEU A 156 11.25 4.73 -5.85
C LEU A 156 11.87 3.79 -4.81
N THR A 157 12.70 4.34 -3.95
CA THR A 157 13.31 3.61 -2.82
C THR A 157 12.96 4.27 -1.50
N SER A 158 12.85 3.50 -0.42
CA SER A 158 12.66 3.98 0.94
C SER A 158 13.02 2.89 1.96
N GLU A 159 13.16 3.25 3.23
CA GLU A 159 13.29 2.27 4.31
C GLU A 159 11.97 1.56 4.60
N TRP A 160 10.88 2.30 4.64
CA TRP A 160 9.53 1.76 4.83
C TRP A 160 8.61 2.13 3.66
N GLY A 161 7.77 1.21 3.26
CA GLY A 161 6.78 1.48 2.23
C GLY A 161 5.62 0.51 2.21
N GLU A 162 4.55 0.97 1.58
CA GLU A 162 3.37 0.16 1.28
C GLU A 162 2.89 0.39 -0.16
N TYR A 163 2.32 -0.63 -0.76
CA TYR A 163 1.72 -0.57 -2.09
C TYR A 163 0.42 -1.37 -2.14
N SER A 164 -0.63 -0.75 -2.63
CA SER A 164 -1.91 -1.40 -2.89
C SER A 164 -2.13 -1.61 -4.39
N PRO A 165 -2.10 -2.86 -4.88
CA PRO A 165 -2.42 -3.19 -6.27
C PRO A 165 -3.84 -2.79 -6.68
N ALA A 166 -4.78 -2.79 -5.74
CA ALA A 166 -6.17 -2.47 -5.99
C ALA A 166 -6.41 -0.97 -6.25
N THR A 167 -5.77 -0.11 -5.45
CA THR A 167 -5.87 1.36 -5.59
C THR A 167 -4.77 1.96 -6.44
N LYS A 168 -3.71 1.19 -6.72
CA LYS A 168 -2.50 1.61 -7.44
C LYS A 168 -1.78 2.77 -6.73
N LEU A 169 -1.92 2.84 -5.42
CA LEU A 169 -1.27 3.83 -4.56
C LEU A 169 -0.15 3.18 -3.77
N ALA A 170 0.97 3.88 -3.68
CA ALA A 170 2.08 3.56 -2.80
C ALA A 170 2.33 4.73 -1.84
N VAL A 171 2.80 4.43 -0.63
CA VAL A 171 3.28 5.41 0.36
C VAL A 171 4.67 4.98 0.80
N PHE A 172 5.58 5.92 0.87
CA PHE A 172 6.97 5.71 1.22
C PHE A 172 7.36 6.65 2.35
N ASN A 173 8.13 6.13 3.30
CA ASN A 173 8.64 6.89 4.44
C ASN A 173 10.10 6.57 4.69
N HIS A 174 10.81 7.54 5.20
CA HIS A 174 12.23 7.52 5.56
C HIS A 174 13.15 7.27 4.35
N GLU A 175 14.03 8.23 4.12
CA GLU A 175 15.01 8.22 3.04
C GLU A 175 14.39 7.98 1.66
N VAL A 176 13.23 8.58 1.42
CA VAL A 176 12.51 8.37 0.15
C VAL A 176 13.28 9.04 -0.99
N LYS A 177 13.50 8.26 -2.06
CA LYS A 177 14.12 8.75 -3.27
C LYS A 177 13.36 8.24 -4.49
N LEU A 178 12.88 9.16 -5.33
CA LEU A 178 12.33 8.86 -6.64
C LEU A 178 13.32 9.30 -7.69
N VAL A 179 13.79 8.35 -8.48
CA VAL A 179 14.72 8.58 -9.58
C VAL A 179 14.00 8.37 -10.90
N ASN A 180 14.07 9.38 -11.76
CA ASN A 180 13.64 9.32 -13.15
C ASN A 180 14.81 9.82 -14.01
N PRO A 181 14.99 9.43 -15.27
CA PRO A 181 16.08 9.92 -16.12
C PRO A 181 16.19 11.45 -16.22
N LYS A 182 15.10 12.18 -15.90
CA LYS A 182 15.02 13.64 -16.07
C LYS A 182 15.12 14.40 -14.74
N PHE A 183 14.91 13.76 -13.60
CA PHE A 183 14.93 14.40 -12.27
C PHE A 183 15.17 13.37 -11.17
N VAL A 184 15.58 13.88 -10.02
CA VAL A 184 15.62 13.14 -8.76
C VAL A 184 14.79 13.92 -7.74
N LEU A 185 13.86 13.23 -7.07
CA LEU A 185 13.11 13.75 -5.94
C LEU A 185 13.53 12.99 -4.69
N THR A 186 13.94 13.70 -3.65
CA THR A 186 14.17 13.16 -2.31
C THR A 186 13.15 13.72 -1.34
N SER A 187 12.68 12.91 -0.40
CA SER A 187 11.61 13.28 0.53
C SER A 187 11.73 12.50 1.84
N ASP A 188 11.12 13.02 2.89
CA ASP A 188 10.88 12.23 4.10
C ASP A 188 9.67 11.30 3.90
N THR A 189 8.59 11.82 3.33
CA THR A 189 7.35 11.07 3.09
C THR A 189 6.77 11.43 1.73
N LEU A 190 6.50 10.41 0.92
CA LEU A 190 5.98 10.55 -0.42
C LEU A 190 4.82 9.56 -0.67
N LYS A 191 3.74 10.03 -1.28
CA LYS A 191 2.71 9.16 -1.85
C LYS A 191 2.84 9.17 -3.37
N TYR A 192 2.75 8.00 -4.00
CA TYR A 192 2.87 7.87 -5.44
C TYR A 192 1.70 7.07 -6.04
N SER A 193 1.12 7.58 -7.11
CA SER A 193 0.10 6.86 -7.87
C SER A 193 0.72 6.27 -9.14
N THR A 194 0.74 4.93 -9.23
CA THR A 194 1.23 4.24 -10.43
C THR A 194 0.25 4.36 -11.62
N GLU A 195 -0.96 4.85 -11.38
CA GLU A 195 -1.96 5.11 -12.43
C GLU A 195 -1.85 6.53 -13.00
N SER A 196 -1.92 7.55 -12.15
CA SER A 196 -1.85 8.95 -12.56
C SER A 196 -0.43 9.46 -12.76
N LYS A 197 0.59 8.72 -12.29
CA LYS A 197 2.01 9.09 -12.28
C LYS A 197 2.29 10.37 -11.49
N ILE A 198 1.48 10.63 -10.47
CA ILE A 198 1.61 11.78 -9.58
C ILE A 198 2.33 11.34 -8.29
N ALA A 199 3.38 12.08 -7.96
CA ALA A 199 4.07 12.04 -6.67
C ALA A 199 3.53 13.17 -5.80
N THR A 200 2.83 12.84 -4.70
CA THR A 200 2.32 13.79 -3.72
C THR A 200 3.34 13.93 -2.58
N ILE A 201 3.84 15.13 -2.39
CA ILE A 201 4.83 15.51 -1.37
C ILE A 201 4.10 15.73 -0.04
N LEU A 202 4.52 15.02 1.01
CA LEU A 202 3.91 15.06 2.33
C LEU A 202 4.89 15.47 3.44
N GLY A 203 6.07 15.95 3.08
CA GLY A 203 7.12 16.42 3.98
C GLY A 203 8.24 17.12 3.24
N PRO A 204 9.28 17.58 3.93
CA PRO A 204 10.42 18.25 3.31
C PRO A 204 10.98 17.46 2.13
N SER A 205 11.04 18.09 0.97
CA SER A 205 11.41 17.45 -0.28
C SER A 205 12.24 18.35 -1.18
N ASP A 206 13.18 17.76 -1.87
CA ASP A 206 14.01 18.40 -2.88
C ASP A 206 13.81 17.71 -4.24
N ILE A 207 13.54 18.51 -5.28
CA ILE A 207 13.47 18.03 -6.67
C ILE A 207 14.61 18.67 -7.44
N VAL A 208 15.50 17.86 -7.97
CA VAL A 208 16.66 18.30 -8.74
C VAL A 208 16.54 17.83 -10.18
N SER A 209 16.61 18.76 -11.13
CA SER A 209 16.59 18.47 -12.56
C SER A 209 17.46 19.49 -13.31
N ASP A 210 18.42 19.00 -14.10
CA ASP A 210 19.37 19.86 -14.83
C ASP A 210 20.00 20.93 -13.93
N LYS A 211 19.63 22.22 -14.15
CA LYS A 211 20.09 23.36 -13.37
C LYS A 211 19.04 23.86 -12.35
N ASN A 212 17.91 23.18 -12.24
CA ASN A 212 16.82 23.56 -11.36
C ASN A 212 16.87 22.74 -10.09
N HIS A 213 16.70 23.42 -8.98
CA HIS A 213 16.49 22.85 -7.67
C HIS A 213 15.22 23.44 -7.07
N ILE A 214 14.29 22.60 -6.67
CA ILE A 214 13.04 22.97 -6.05
C ILE A 214 12.99 22.34 -4.67
N TYR A 215 12.71 23.17 -3.65
CA TYR A 215 12.37 22.72 -2.30
C TYR A 215 10.89 22.96 -2.06
N SER A 216 10.20 21.99 -1.46
CA SER A 216 8.81 22.13 -1.01
C SER A 216 8.52 21.19 0.15
N GLU A 217 7.58 21.56 1.01
CA GLU A 217 7.10 20.71 2.12
C GLU A 217 5.78 20.02 1.78
N ARG A 218 5.06 20.52 0.74
CA ARG A 218 3.79 19.97 0.29
C ARG A 218 3.50 20.31 -1.16
N GLY A 219 2.93 19.39 -1.88
CA GLY A 219 2.53 19.62 -3.28
C GLY A 219 2.45 18.32 -4.07
N GLU A 220 2.40 18.50 -5.37
CA GLU A 220 2.34 17.38 -6.32
C GLU A 220 3.33 17.59 -7.46
N TYR A 221 3.94 16.51 -7.90
CA TYR A 221 4.76 16.45 -9.09
C TYR A 221 4.27 15.35 -10.03
N ASN A 222 3.86 15.71 -11.24
CA ASN A 222 3.49 14.74 -12.26
C ASN A 222 4.73 14.32 -13.06
N THR A 223 5.12 13.04 -12.97
CA THR A 223 6.35 12.51 -13.58
C THR A 223 6.28 12.41 -15.12
N VAL A 224 5.09 12.49 -15.71
CA VAL A 224 4.86 12.41 -17.16
C VAL A 224 4.73 13.81 -17.80
N SER A 225 3.89 14.67 -17.24
CA SER A 225 3.78 16.06 -17.71
C SER A 225 5.01 16.88 -17.32
N GLU A 226 5.73 16.49 -16.26
CA GLU A 226 6.87 17.16 -15.66
C GLU A 226 6.49 18.53 -15.07
N GLN A 227 5.27 18.61 -14.55
CA GLN A 227 4.71 19.77 -13.90
C GLN A 227 4.61 19.56 -12.40
N ALA A 228 4.87 20.63 -11.64
CA ALA A 228 4.73 20.68 -10.20
C ALA A 228 3.76 21.77 -9.78
N GLU A 229 2.89 21.45 -8.85
CA GLU A 229 2.07 22.39 -8.08
C GLU A 229 2.49 22.27 -6.61
N LEU A 230 3.16 23.29 -6.09
CA LEU A 230 3.84 23.26 -4.81
C LEU A 230 3.25 24.29 -3.87
N LEU A 231 3.14 23.92 -2.60
CA LEU A 231 2.56 24.73 -1.53
C LEU A 231 3.55 24.86 -0.39
N ASP A 232 3.26 25.77 0.55
CA ASP A 232 3.98 25.90 1.82
C ASP A 232 5.48 26.17 1.64
N ARG A 233 5.84 27.42 1.50
CA ARG A 233 7.22 27.92 1.43
C ARG A 233 8.08 27.28 0.34
N SER A 234 7.49 27.07 -0.82
CA SER A 234 8.22 26.50 -1.95
C SER A 234 9.28 27.46 -2.49
N VAL A 235 10.38 26.88 -2.94
CA VAL A 235 11.56 27.61 -3.42
C VAL A 235 12.03 27.00 -4.74
N LEU A 236 12.03 27.76 -5.83
CA LEU A 236 12.67 27.39 -7.09
C LEU A 236 14.00 28.14 -7.23
N THR A 237 15.08 27.40 -7.41
CA THR A 237 16.42 27.95 -7.68
C THR A 237 16.90 27.50 -9.07
N ASN A 238 17.35 28.46 -9.86
CA ASN A 238 17.96 28.21 -11.17
C ASN A 238 19.16 29.16 -11.38
N GLU A 239 20.35 28.62 -11.58
CA GLU A 239 21.58 29.36 -11.90
C GLU A 239 21.79 30.64 -11.02
N GLY A 240 21.51 30.54 -9.73
CA GLY A 240 21.66 31.62 -8.77
C GLY A 240 20.46 32.58 -8.70
N LYS A 241 19.42 32.38 -9.47
CA LYS A 241 18.13 33.05 -9.32
C LYS A 241 17.24 32.23 -8.39
N LYS A 242 16.60 32.86 -7.45
CA LYS A 242 15.73 32.25 -6.47
C LYS A 242 14.35 32.89 -6.53
N LEU A 243 13.32 32.08 -6.75
CA LEU A 243 11.90 32.45 -6.73
C LEU A 243 11.23 31.75 -5.56
N THR A 244 10.48 32.49 -4.74
CA THR A 244 9.70 31.96 -3.61
C THR A 244 8.29 32.54 -3.64
N GLY A 245 7.35 31.81 -3.05
CA GLY A 245 5.96 32.24 -2.87
C GLY A 245 5.24 31.27 -1.93
N ASP A 246 4.02 31.60 -1.55
CA ASP A 246 3.18 30.71 -0.75
C ASP A 246 2.75 29.49 -1.57
N SER A 247 2.58 29.66 -2.88
CA SER A 247 2.46 28.57 -3.84
C SER A 247 3.33 28.81 -5.08
N LEU A 248 3.71 27.72 -5.74
CA LEU A 248 4.59 27.75 -6.90
C LEU A 248 4.14 26.70 -7.91
N PHE A 249 3.94 27.15 -9.16
CA PHE A 249 3.80 26.28 -10.31
C PHE A 249 5.12 26.21 -11.06
N TYR A 250 5.50 25.02 -11.51
CA TYR A 250 6.69 24.82 -12.33
C TYR A 250 6.41 23.82 -13.47
N ASP A 251 6.76 24.21 -14.68
CA ASP A 251 6.75 23.35 -15.87
C ASP A 251 8.19 23.16 -16.36
N ARG A 252 8.72 21.94 -16.16
CA ARG A 252 10.11 21.63 -16.53
C ARG A 252 10.31 21.65 -18.05
N LYS A 253 9.33 21.18 -18.83
CA LYS A 253 9.42 21.11 -20.28
C LYS A 253 9.51 22.49 -20.92
N LEU A 254 8.80 23.45 -20.36
CA LEU A 254 8.80 24.83 -20.83
C LEU A 254 9.89 25.67 -20.16
N GLY A 255 10.51 25.18 -19.07
CA GLY A 255 11.43 25.97 -18.24
C GLY A 255 10.73 27.17 -17.60
N TYR A 256 9.43 27.04 -17.32
CA TYR A 256 8.57 28.10 -16.81
C TYR A 256 8.27 27.87 -15.32
N GLY A 257 8.41 28.92 -14.52
CA GLY A 257 8.04 28.93 -13.10
C GLY A 257 7.21 30.15 -12.78
N GLU A 258 6.17 29.98 -11.98
CA GLU A 258 5.27 31.04 -11.51
C GLU A 258 5.02 30.89 -10.02
N ALA A 259 5.10 31.97 -9.26
CA ALA A 259 4.86 31.98 -7.84
C ALA A 259 3.71 32.93 -7.52
N PHE A 260 2.94 32.57 -6.50
CA PHE A 260 1.76 33.30 -6.06
C PHE A 260 1.86 33.58 -4.56
N ASP A 261 1.36 34.72 -4.16
CA ASP A 261 1.29 35.24 -2.80
C ASP A 261 2.66 35.32 -2.07
N ASN A 262 2.93 36.43 -1.44
CA ASN A 262 4.20 36.74 -0.77
C ASN A 262 5.45 36.48 -1.61
N VAL A 263 5.35 36.76 -2.92
CA VAL A 263 6.39 36.46 -3.91
C VAL A 263 7.67 37.28 -3.65
N GLN A 264 8.80 36.57 -3.68
CA GLN A 264 10.14 37.18 -3.63
C GLN A 264 11.00 36.58 -4.73
N MET A 265 11.74 37.45 -5.43
CA MET A 265 12.72 37.05 -6.42
C MET A 265 14.07 37.69 -6.12
N ASN A 266 15.09 36.85 -5.98
CA ASN A 266 16.47 37.27 -5.76
C ASN A 266 17.36 36.77 -6.89
N ASP A 267 18.21 37.65 -7.43
CA ASP A 267 19.25 37.29 -8.40
C ASP A 267 20.61 37.54 -7.74
N THR A 268 21.35 36.46 -7.48
CA THR A 268 22.67 36.54 -6.83
C THR A 268 23.82 36.67 -7.85
N VAL A 269 23.53 36.57 -9.15
CA VAL A 269 24.53 36.61 -10.24
C VAL A 269 24.78 38.04 -10.70
N ASN A 270 23.77 38.90 -10.65
CA ASN A 270 23.83 40.27 -11.10
C ASN A 270 23.82 41.31 -9.94
N LYS A 271 24.75 41.16 -9.00
CA LYS A 271 25.00 42.16 -7.96
C LYS A 271 25.93 43.26 -8.44
#